data_2b1dde856dc0c02298afe0e2beffeae5
#
_entry.id   2b1dde856dc0c02298afe0e2beffeae5
#
_cell.length_a   1.000
_cell.length_b   1.000
_cell.length_c   1.000
_cell.angle_alpha   90.00
_cell.angle_beta   90.00
_cell.angle_gamma   90.00
#
_symmetry.space_group_name_H-M   'P 1'
#
loop_
_entity.id
_entity.type
_entity.pdbx_description
1 polymer ?
#
loop_
_entity_poly.entity_id
_entity_poly.type
_entity_poly.pdbx_seq_one_letter_code
_entity_poly.pdbx_strand_id
1 'polypeptide(L)'
;RREIITGEDTVISTPFFTASAGWTLPFGEMGNRYDPFININTNLGWKTDKNWIYYCEFGFQFGSDNVKIKNDILSGMLTNTSDPFVIGQDGTNAGVVAYNRNLSLSIFGGKVIPLWFSNPNSGLMITLGAGFLQHQIIYQPTLTEAPQIEGDYALGYDRQMRGAMVSGFLGYIHMSKKNFANFYLGVQVDNSWTKMTRDYQFDLRRGDNNLYYDGMLTCKIGWMFPFYGRSADKIY
;
A
#
# COMPACT_ATOMS: atom_id res chain seq x y z
N ARG A 1 23.67 24.51 40.19
CA ARG A 1 24.08 23.85 38.92
C ARG A 1 22.81 23.51 38.16
N ARG A 2 22.42 24.32 37.19
CA ARG A 2 21.33 23.97 36.25
C ARG A 2 21.89 22.88 35.32
N GLU A 3 21.42 21.66 35.45
CA GLU A 3 21.60 20.65 34.39
C GLU A 3 20.98 21.19 33.12
N ILE A 4 21.80 21.42 32.13
CA ILE A 4 21.33 21.67 30.77
C ILE A 4 20.80 20.33 30.31
N ILE A 5 19.50 20.12 30.41
CA ILE A 5 18.78 18.97 29.81
C ILE A 5 18.98 19.12 28.31
N THR A 6 20.00 18.48 27.79
CA THR A 6 20.20 18.39 26.35
C THR A 6 18.99 17.64 25.81
N GLY A 7 18.28 18.25 24.86
CA GLY A 7 16.99 17.76 24.36
C GLY A 7 17.02 16.37 23.70
N GLU A 8 18.09 15.61 23.87
CA GLU A 8 18.25 14.20 23.47
C GLU A 8 17.62 13.25 24.49
N ASP A 9 17.46 13.68 25.76
CA ASP A 9 17.00 12.85 26.87
C ASP A 9 15.48 12.94 27.12
N THR A 10 14.75 13.72 26.32
CA THR A 10 13.30 13.89 26.51
C THR A 10 12.48 13.28 25.36
N VAL A 11 11.38 12.61 25.72
CA VAL A 11 10.41 12.14 24.75
C VAL A 11 9.66 13.33 24.14
N ILE A 12 9.62 13.39 22.82
CA ILE A 12 9.05 14.53 22.09
C ILE A 12 7.62 14.20 21.66
N SER A 13 6.73 15.16 21.88
CA SER A 13 5.39 15.18 21.25
C SER A 13 5.44 16.02 19.98
N THR A 14 5.11 15.45 18.84
CA THR A 14 5.21 16.15 17.55
C THR A 14 4.27 15.56 16.50
N PRO A 15 3.63 16.40 15.69
CA PRO A 15 3.04 15.95 14.45
C PRO A 15 4.14 15.54 13.46
N PHE A 16 3.81 14.64 12.56
CA PHE A 16 4.74 14.19 11.53
C PHE A 16 4.05 13.85 10.23
N PHE A 17 4.81 13.96 9.16
CA PHE A 17 4.52 13.40 7.84
C PHE A 17 5.53 12.30 7.56
N THR A 18 5.12 11.25 6.81
CA THR A 18 6.07 10.27 6.29
C THR A 18 5.81 9.96 4.83
N ALA A 19 6.87 9.62 4.12
CA ALA A 19 6.81 8.99 2.81
C ALA A 19 7.58 7.67 2.88
N SER A 20 7.01 6.60 2.35
CA SER A 20 7.64 5.28 2.37
C SER A 20 7.42 4.51 1.10
N ALA A 21 8.33 3.57 0.85
CA ALA A 21 8.20 2.57 -0.19
C ALA A 21 8.39 1.18 0.42
N GLY A 22 7.78 0.19 -0.22
CA GLY A 22 7.88 -1.19 0.20
C GLY A 22 7.70 -2.17 -0.94
N TRP A 23 8.15 -3.39 -0.68
CA TRP A 23 7.92 -4.54 -1.54
C TRP A 23 6.86 -5.42 -0.89
N THR A 24 5.78 -5.70 -1.63
CA THR A 24 4.61 -6.42 -1.14
C THR A 24 4.52 -7.80 -1.75
N LEU A 25 4.38 -8.80 -0.90
CA LEU A 25 4.06 -10.18 -1.23
C LEU A 25 2.57 -10.39 -0.97
N PRO A 26 1.73 -10.54 -2.00
CA PRO A 26 0.32 -10.85 -1.80
C PRO A 26 0.14 -12.31 -1.41
N PHE A 27 -0.89 -12.59 -0.59
CA PHE A 27 -1.30 -13.93 -0.20
C PHE A 27 -2.82 -14.04 -0.12
N GLY A 28 -3.35 -15.23 0.16
CA GLY A 28 -4.79 -15.48 0.05
C GLY A 28 -5.25 -15.37 -1.41
N GLU A 29 -6.47 -14.87 -1.64
CA GLU A 29 -7.00 -14.71 -2.99
C GLU A 29 -6.22 -13.66 -3.81
N MET A 30 -5.70 -12.62 -3.17
CA MET A 30 -4.83 -11.66 -3.84
C MET A 30 -3.54 -12.32 -4.37
N GLY A 31 -2.98 -13.28 -3.62
CA GLY A 31 -1.81 -14.06 -4.04
C GLY A 31 -2.08 -14.98 -5.23
N ASN A 32 -3.33 -15.44 -5.42
CA ASN A 32 -3.73 -16.19 -6.60
C ASN A 32 -3.83 -15.31 -7.85
N ARG A 33 -4.06 -14.01 -7.68
CA ARG A 33 -4.30 -13.04 -8.77
C ARG A 33 -3.07 -12.28 -9.20
N TYR A 34 -2.19 -11.94 -8.25
CA TYR A 34 -1.06 -11.04 -8.49
C TYR A 34 0.26 -11.65 -8.05
N ASP A 35 1.31 -11.34 -8.81
CA ASP A 35 2.70 -11.47 -8.38
C ASP A 35 3.08 -10.30 -7.46
N PRO A 36 4.24 -10.34 -6.79
CA PRO A 36 4.70 -9.27 -5.93
C PRO A 36 4.71 -7.91 -6.62
N PHE A 37 4.45 -6.85 -5.84
CA PHE A 37 4.31 -5.50 -6.35
C PHE A 37 4.90 -4.45 -5.40
N ILE A 38 5.05 -3.22 -5.90
CA ILE A 38 5.56 -2.07 -5.15
C ILE A 38 4.41 -1.40 -4.41
N ASN A 39 4.71 -0.94 -3.21
CA ASN A 39 3.81 -0.16 -2.37
C ASN A 39 4.47 1.18 -2.02
N ILE A 40 3.77 2.28 -2.27
CA ILE A 40 4.16 3.63 -1.86
C ILE A 40 3.11 4.14 -0.89
N ASN A 41 3.55 4.63 0.28
CA ASN A 41 2.63 5.16 1.28
C ASN A 41 3.04 6.55 1.74
N THR A 42 2.04 7.30 2.14
CA THR A 42 2.20 8.56 2.87
C THR A 42 1.39 8.51 4.16
N ASN A 43 1.97 9.02 5.25
CA ASN A 43 1.30 9.05 6.55
C ASN A 43 1.29 10.47 7.11
N LEU A 44 0.18 10.82 7.72
CA LEU A 44 0.04 12.01 8.58
C LEU A 44 -0.31 11.53 9.98
N GLY A 45 0.43 11.99 10.98
CA GLY A 45 0.22 11.49 12.32
C GLY A 45 0.77 12.37 13.43
N TRP A 46 0.63 11.83 14.62
CA TRP A 46 1.07 12.46 15.87
C TRP A 46 1.76 11.44 16.76
N LYS A 47 2.95 11.77 17.25
CA LYS A 47 3.65 11.06 18.31
C LYS A 47 3.51 11.84 19.61
N THR A 48 3.10 11.18 20.69
CA THR A 48 2.94 11.79 22.02
C THR A 48 4.23 11.71 22.85
N ASP A 49 4.25 12.49 23.94
CA ASP A 49 5.31 12.44 24.97
C ASP A 49 5.41 11.12 25.75
N LYS A 50 4.40 10.24 25.61
CA LYS A 50 4.38 8.87 26.18
C LYS A 50 4.73 7.81 25.14
N ASN A 51 5.29 8.20 24.00
CA ASN A 51 5.64 7.32 22.87
C ASN A 51 4.45 6.60 22.22
N TRP A 52 3.22 7.05 22.45
CA TRP A 52 2.09 6.63 21.61
C TRP A 52 2.21 7.30 20.24
N ILE A 53 1.85 6.56 19.19
CA ILE A 53 1.88 7.03 17.81
C ILE A 53 0.52 6.73 17.16
N TYR A 54 -0.04 7.74 16.50
CA TYR A 54 -1.31 7.64 15.77
C TYR A 54 -1.11 8.26 14.40
N TYR A 55 -1.59 7.60 13.36
CA TYR A 55 -1.47 8.13 12.01
C TYR A 55 -2.54 7.60 11.07
N CYS A 56 -2.85 8.38 10.05
CA CYS A 56 -3.59 7.98 8.87
C CYS A 56 -2.60 7.65 7.76
N GLU A 57 -2.73 6.48 7.16
CA GLU A 57 -1.90 6.01 6.05
C GLU A 57 -2.72 5.95 4.78
N PHE A 58 -2.25 6.61 3.73
CA PHE A 58 -2.71 6.44 2.36
C PHE A 58 -1.67 5.63 1.60
N GLY A 59 -2.09 4.52 0.98
CA GLY A 59 -1.25 3.62 0.21
C GLY A 59 -1.68 3.54 -1.26
N PHE A 60 -0.70 3.57 -2.15
CA PHE A 60 -0.84 3.27 -3.57
C PHE A 60 0.07 2.10 -3.93
N GLN A 61 -0.52 1.02 -4.47
CA GLN A 61 0.23 -0.17 -4.84
C GLN A 61 0.06 -0.45 -6.32
N PHE A 62 1.16 -0.85 -6.96
CA PHE A 62 1.18 -1.13 -8.39
C PHE A 62 2.27 -2.14 -8.76
N GLY A 63 2.01 -2.90 -9.80
CA GLY A 63 2.96 -3.83 -10.42
C GLY A 63 2.99 -3.64 -11.93
N SER A 64 3.92 -4.28 -12.61
CA SER A 64 4.02 -4.28 -14.07
C SER A 64 3.90 -5.71 -14.58
N ASP A 65 2.91 -5.96 -15.43
CA ASP A 65 2.54 -7.28 -15.99
C ASP A 65 2.52 -8.40 -14.93
N ASN A 66 1.95 -8.08 -13.79
CA ASN A 66 1.98 -8.91 -12.59
C ASN A 66 0.64 -9.61 -12.29
N VAL A 67 -0.24 -9.72 -13.28
CA VAL A 67 -1.56 -10.36 -13.15
C VAL A 67 -1.48 -11.79 -13.67
N LYS A 68 -1.49 -12.76 -12.76
CA LYS A 68 -1.39 -14.20 -13.05
C LYS A 68 -2.58 -14.71 -13.87
N ILE A 69 -3.78 -14.23 -13.55
CA ILE A 69 -5.05 -14.68 -14.16
C ILE A 69 -5.43 -13.91 -15.43
N LYS A 70 -4.50 -13.17 -16.03
CA LYS A 70 -4.73 -12.38 -17.25
C LYS A 70 -5.38 -13.21 -18.37
N ASN A 71 -4.77 -14.34 -18.71
CA ASN A 71 -5.23 -15.18 -19.79
C ASN A 71 -6.56 -15.88 -19.48
N ASP A 72 -6.82 -16.20 -18.22
CA ASP A 72 -8.11 -16.78 -17.80
C ASP A 72 -9.25 -15.79 -18.01
N ILE A 73 -9.07 -14.53 -17.58
CA ILE A 73 -10.07 -13.48 -17.73
C ILE A 73 -10.29 -13.13 -19.21
N LEU A 74 -9.21 -13.06 -20.00
CA LEU A 74 -9.30 -12.71 -21.42
C LEU A 74 -9.52 -13.91 -22.34
N SER A 75 -9.74 -15.12 -21.81
CA SER A 75 -9.82 -16.37 -22.57
C SER A 75 -10.78 -16.35 -23.75
N GLY A 76 -11.92 -15.65 -23.62
CA GLY A 76 -12.91 -15.49 -24.68
C GLY A 76 -12.48 -14.58 -25.85
N MET A 77 -11.33 -13.87 -25.72
CA MET A 77 -10.79 -12.96 -26.73
C MET A 77 -9.42 -13.38 -27.25
N LEU A 78 -8.85 -14.45 -26.70
CA LEU A 78 -7.55 -14.97 -27.12
C LEU A 78 -7.67 -15.76 -28.42
N THR A 79 -6.67 -15.63 -29.28
CA THR A 79 -6.54 -16.46 -30.48
C THR A 79 -6.31 -17.93 -30.14
N ASN A 80 -6.77 -18.83 -30.99
CA ASN A 80 -6.53 -20.28 -30.83
C ASN A 80 -5.19 -20.68 -31.48
N THR A 81 -4.11 -20.17 -30.94
CA THR A 81 -2.72 -20.43 -31.42
C THR A 81 -1.86 -20.99 -30.29
N SER A 82 -0.67 -21.45 -30.60
CA SER A 82 0.30 -21.93 -29.60
C SER A 82 0.77 -20.83 -28.63
N ASP A 83 0.70 -19.56 -29.06
CA ASP A 83 0.94 -18.37 -28.26
C ASP A 83 -0.29 -17.46 -28.37
N PRO A 84 -1.28 -17.63 -27.46
CA PRO A 84 -2.55 -16.92 -27.57
C PRO A 84 -2.41 -15.44 -27.25
N PHE A 85 -3.00 -14.59 -28.07
CA PHE A 85 -3.01 -13.13 -27.90
C PHE A 85 -4.37 -12.51 -28.21
N VAL A 86 -4.59 -11.29 -27.75
CA VAL A 86 -5.77 -10.48 -28.09
C VAL A 86 -5.52 -9.79 -29.44
N ILE A 87 -6.48 -9.90 -30.35
CA ILE A 87 -6.39 -9.26 -31.67
C ILE A 87 -6.71 -7.77 -31.51
N GLY A 88 -5.81 -6.93 -32.00
CA GLY A 88 -6.01 -5.49 -32.06
C GLY A 88 -6.83 -5.02 -33.25
N GLN A 89 -7.08 -3.72 -33.32
CA GLN A 89 -7.92 -3.10 -34.32
C GLN A 89 -7.39 -3.28 -35.76
N ASP A 90 -6.10 -3.41 -35.90
CA ASP A 90 -5.44 -3.65 -37.20
C ASP A 90 -5.34 -5.14 -37.58
N GLY A 91 -5.91 -6.04 -36.80
CA GLY A 91 -5.88 -7.49 -37.02
C GLY A 91 -4.61 -8.18 -36.52
N THR A 92 -3.68 -7.44 -35.89
CA THR A 92 -2.43 -7.98 -35.34
C THR A 92 -2.50 -8.19 -33.83
N ASN A 93 -1.40 -8.65 -33.20
CA ASN A 93 -1.32 -8.80 -31.74
C ASN A 93 -1.38 -7.44 -31.04
N ALA A 94 -2.32 -7.25 -30.14
CA ALA A 94 -2.47 -6.02 -29.37
C ALA A 94 -1.38 -5.82 -28.30
N GLY A 95 -0.64 -6.86 -27.93
CA GLY A 95 0.42 -6.77 -26.91
C GLY A 95 -0.12 -6.39 -25.53
N VAL A 96 -1.17 -7.07 -25.06
CA VAL A 96 -1.87 -6.70 -23.82
C VAL A 96 -1.01 -6.98 -22.58
N VAL A 97 -0.70 -5.92 -21.85
CA VAL A 97 -0.10 -5.97 -20.52
C VAL A 97 -1.21 -5.79 -19.48
N ALA A 98 -1.13 -6.55 -18.38
CA ALA A 98 -2.07 -6.45 -17.26
C ALA A 98 -1.32 -6.19 -15.97
N TYR A 99 -1.75 -5.18 -15.22
CA TYR A 99 -1.13 -4.82 -13.95
C TYR A 99 -2.17 -4.49 -12.89
N ASN A 100 -1.79 -4.71 -11.63
CA ASN A 100 -2.62 -4.32 -10.52
C ASN A 100 -2.52 -2.82 -10.24
N ARG A 101 -3.61 -2.25 -9.79
CA ARG A 101 -3.66 -0.91 -9.21
C ARG A 101 -4.53 -0.94 -7.98
N ASN A 102 -3.90 -0.69 -6.82
CA ASN A 102 -4.58 -0.76 -5.54
C ASN A 102 -4.46 0.57 -4.80
N LEU A 103 -5.48 0.87 -4.02
CA LEU A 103 -5.55 2.02 -3.12
C LEU A 103 -5.94 1.53 -1.73
N SER A 104 -5.28 2.04 -0.71
CA SER A 104 -5.62 1.77 0.68
C SER A 104 -5.65 3.05 1.50
N LEU A 105 -6.57 3.08 2.47
CA LEU A 105 -6.67 4.14 3.46
C LEU A 105 -6.91 3.51 4.81
N SER A 106 -6.04 3.79 5.80
CA SER A 106 -6.11 3.17 7.10
C SER A 106 -5.74 4.14 8.21
N ILE A 107 -6.30 3.90 9.40
CA ILE A 107 -5.94 4.62 10.63
C ILE A 107 -5.22 3.64 11.54
N PHE A 108 -4.06 4.05 12.04
CA PHE A 108 -3.21 3.26 12.93
C PHE A 108 -3.06 3.90 14.29
N GLY A 109 -2.96 3.04 15.31
CA GLY A 109 -2.56 3.43 16.65
C GLY A 109 -1.58 2.41 17.23
N GLY A 110 -0.62 2.88 18.02
CA GLY A 110 0.36 2.00 18.62
C GLY A 110 1.39 2.71 19.47
N LYS A 111 2.52 2.06 19.67
CA LYS A 111 3.54 2.55 20.59
C LYS A 111 4.94 2.35 20.03
N VAL A 112 5.82 3.30 20.33
CA VAL A 112 7.26 3.17 20.18
C VAL A 112 7.83 2.73 21.53
N ILE A 113 8.53 1.60 21.56
CA ILE A 113 9.19 1.05 22.74
C ILE A 113 10.67 1.37 22.60
N PRO A 114 11.21 2.33 23.39
CA PRO A 114 12.61 2.69 23.32
C PRO A 114 13.51 1.47 23.61
N LEU A 115 14.55 1.32 22.82
CA LEU A 115 15.56 0.28 23.05
C LEU A 115 16.71 0.85 23.88
N TRP A 116 17.32 0.02 24.71
CA TRP A 116 18.36 0.42 25.66
C TRP A 116 19.61 1.08 25.02
N PHE A 117 19.83 0.87 23.73
CA PHE A 117 20.93 1.44 22.95
C PHE A 117 20.51 2.65 22.09
N SER A 118 19.25 3.07 22.18
CA SER A 118 18.70 4.16 21.35
C SER A 118 18.27 5.35 22.21
N ASN A 119 18.07 6.50 21.56
CA ASN A 119 17.47 7.64 22.25
C ASN A 119 15.98 7.34 22.59
N PRO A 120 15.38 8.05 23.56
CA PRO A 120 14.04 7.74 24.05
C PRO A 120 12.90 7.92 23.01
N ASN A 121 13.21 8.48 21.84
CA ASN A 121 12.26 8.66 20.72
C ASN A 121 12.41 7.60 19.64
N SER A 122 13.45 6.78 19.71
CA SER A 122 13.77 5.73 18.76
C SER A 122 13.58 4.37 19.41
N GLY A 123 13.16 3.37 18.63
CA GLY A 123 12.98 2.03 19.16
C GLY A 123 12.09 1.16 18.31
N LEU A 124 11.54 0.11 18.93
CA LEU A 124 10.60 -0.80 18.30
C LEU A 124 9.23 -0.12 18.18
N MET A 125 8.75 0.02 16.95
CA MET A 125 7.42 0.56 16.64
C MET A 125 6.45 -0.59 16.38
N ILE A 126 5.38 -0.65 17.17
CA ILE A 126 4.29 -1.62 17.02
C ILE A 126 3.01 -0.84 16.86
N THR A 127 2.33 -1.01 15.73
CA THR A 127 1.05 -0.36 15.48
C THR A 127 0.03 -1.33 14.90
N LEU A 128 -1.22 -1.11 15.24
CA LEU A 128 -2.38 -1.81 14.68
C LEU A 128 -3.29 -0.78 14.03
N GLY A 129 -3.95 -1.18 12.96
CA GLY A 129 -4.80 -0.30 12.19
C GLY A 129 -6.01 -0.99 11.60
N ALA A 130 -6.95 -0.18 11.19
CA ALA A 130 -8.11 -0.59 10.41
C ALA A 130 -8.36 0.41 9.29
N GLY A 131 -8.89 -0.06 8.18
CA GLY A 131 -9.08 0.77 7.02
C GLY A 131 -9.85 0.10 5.91
N PHE A 132 -9.55 0.55 4.71
CA PHE A 132 -10.23 0.17 3.50
C PHE A 132 -9.22 -0.11 2.40
N LEU A 133 -9.45 -1.18 1.64
CA LEU A 133 -8.68 -1.56 0.46
C LEU A 133 -9.59 -1.56 -0.77
N GLN A 134 -9.09 -0.99 -1.85
CA GLN A 134 -9.61 -1.18 -3.21
C GLN A 134 -8.49 -1.70 -4.08
N HIS A 135 -8.75 -2.75 -4.86
CA HIS A 135 -7.83 -3.21 -5.89
C HIS A 135 -8.56 -3.55 -7.18
N GLN A 136 -7.85 -3.43 -8.30
CA GLN A 136 -8.38 -3.71 -9.63
C GLN A 136 -7.26 -4.09 -10.59
N ILE A 137 -7.63 -4.74 -11.70
CA ILE A 137 -6.75 -5.03 -12.81
C ILE A 137 -6.92 -3.95 -13.87
N ILE A 138 -5.80 -3.45 -14.39
CA ILE A 138 -5.78 -2.55 -15.55
C ILE A 138 -5.15 -3.29 -16.72
N TYR A 139 -5.85 -3.30 -17.84
CA TYR A 139 -5.35 -3.81 -19.11
C TYR A 139 -4.88 -2.66 -19.98
N GLN A 140 -3.70 -2.81 -20.58
CA GLN A 140 -3.15 -1.82 -21.49
C GLN A 140 -2.61 -2.53 -22.74
N PRO A 141 -3.22 -2.29 -23.90
CA PRO A 141 -2.62 -2.68 -25.17
C PRO A 141 -1.39 -1.80 -25.44
N THR A 142 -0.30 -2.40 -25.92
CA THR A 142 1.00 -1.72 -26.09
C THR A 142 1.45 -1.67 -27.54
N LEU A 143 0.91 -2.52 -28.41
CA LEU A 143 1.30 -2.59 -29.83
C LEU A 143 0.26 -1.94 -30.74
N THR A 144 -1.01 -2.25 -30.56
CA THR A 144 -2.11 -1.67 -31.31
C THR A 144 -3.35 -1.56 -30.42
N GLU A 145 -4.27 -0.66 -30.74
CA GLU A 145 -5.50 -0.45 -29.97
C GLU A 145 -6.35 -1.74 -29.90
N ALA A 146 -6.97 -1.95 -28.74
CA ALA A 146 -7.87 -3.08 -28.51
C ALA A 146 -9.16 -2.60 -27.84
N PRO A 147 -10.09 -2.00 -28.59
CA PRO A 147 -11.30 -1.36 -28.06
C PRO A 147 -12.15 -2.27 -27.16
N GLN A 148 -12.06 -3.60 -27.35
CA GLN A 148 -12.78 -4.60 -26.57
C GLN A 148 -12.34 -4.71 -25.09
N ILE A 149 -11.18 -4.15 -24.74
CA ILE A 149 -10.65 -4.10 -23.36
C ILE A 149 -10.34 -2.68 -22.91
N GLU A 150 -10.80 -1.66 -23.64
CA GLU A 150 -10.55 -0.25 -23.35
C GLU A 150 -11.88 0.47 -23.03
N GLY A 151 -11.78 1.68 -22.49
CA GLY A 151 -12.92 2.50 -22.14
C GLY A 151 -13.92 1.80 -21.23
N ASP A 152 -15.20 1.87 -21.56
CA ASP A 152 -16.26 1.26 -20.76
C ASP A 152 -16.24 -0.28 -20.77
N TYR A 153 -15.70 -0.89 -21.83
CA TYR A 153 -15.55 -2.35 -21.89
C TYR A 153 -14.53 -2.89 -20.88
N ALA A 154 -13.51 -2.10 -20.52
CA ALA A 154 -12.53 -2.48 -19.49
C ALA A 154 -13.19 -2.78 -18.14
N LEU A 155 -14.31 -2.11 -17.82
CA LEU A 155 -15.04 -2.30 -16.56
C LEU A 155 -15.62 -3.73 -16.41
N GLY A 156 -15.84 -4.43 -17.51
CA GLY A 156 -16.30 -5.81 -17.50
C GLY A 156 -15.21 -6.85 -17.20
N TYR A 157 -13.93 -6.44 -17.18
CA TYR A 157 -12.78 -7.32 -16.99
C TYR A 157 -11.88 -6.88 -15.82
N ASP A 158 -12.08 -5.68 -15.25
CA ASP A 158 -11.14 -5.04 -14.29
C ASP A 158 -11.12 -5.71 -12.92
N ARG A 159 -12.06 -6.61 -12.61
CA ARG A 159 -12.14 -7.31 -11.33
C ARG A 159 -11.99 -6.37 -10.14
N GLN A 160 -12.64 -5.18 -10.23
CA GLN A 160 -12.55 -4.22 -9.14
C GLN A 160 -13.18 -4.76 -7.86
N MET A 161 -12.40 -4.76 -6.79
CA MET A 161 -12.79 -5.24 -5.48
C MET A 161 -12.58 -4.19 -4.41
N ARG A 162 -13.46 -4.18 -3.41
CA ARG A 162 -13.39 -3.25 -2.28
C ARG A 162 -13.76 -3.96 -0.99
N GLY A 163 -13.14 -3.54 0.11
CA GLY A 163 -13.49 -4.10 1.40
C GLY A 163 -12.78 -3.49 2.59
N ALA A 164 -13.20 -3.93 3.77
CA ALA A 164 -12.57 -3.55 5.02
C ALA A 164 -11.21 -4.26 5.18
N MET A 165 -10.28 -3.59 5.83
CA MET A 165 -8.92 -4.06 6.05
C MET A 165 -8.51 -3.86 7.51
N VAL A 166 -7.78 -4.83 8.06
CA VAL A 166 -7.05 -4.70 9.32
C VAL A 166 -5.58 -4.87 9.05
N SER A 167 -4.78 -4.07 9.74
CA SER A 167 -3.35 -3.96 9.47
C SER A 167 -2.54 -4.01 10.76
N GLY A 168 -1.35 -4.59 10.69
CA GLY A 168 -0.37 -4.58 11.76
C GLY A 168 1.00 -4.21 11.21
N PHE A 169 1.71 -3.30 11.87
CA PHE A 169 3.09 -2.97 11.54
C PHE A 169 4.02 -3.22 12.72
N LEU A 170 5.14 -3.86 12.42
CA LEU A 170 6.25 -4.09 13.35
C LEU A 170 7.54 -3.64 12.69
N GLY A 171 8.26 -2.73 13.34
CA GLY A 171 9.49 -2.21 12.76
C GLY A 171 10.32 -1.39 13.74
N TYR A 172 11.41 -0.85 13.26
CA TYR A 172 12.27 0.07 13.98
C TYR A 172 12.05 1.49 13.47
N ILE A 173 11.90 2.43 14.40
CA ILE A 173 11.86 3.87 14.12
C ILE A 173 13.09 4.55 14.72
N HIS A 174 13.74 5.39 13.92
CA HIS A 174 14.82 6.26 14.33
C HIS A 174 14.36 7.72 14.24
N MET A 175 14.41 8.44 15.35
CA MET A 175 14.11 9.87 15.41
C MET A 175 15.27 10.62 16.07
N SER A 176 15.83 11.60 15.36
CA SER A 176 16.89 12.47 15.85
C SER A 176 16.47 13.93 15.82
N LYS A 177 16.81 14.70 16.84
CA LYS A 177 16.58 16.16 16.86
C LYS A 177 17.62 16.93 16.05
N LYS A 178 18.83 16.41 15.95
CA LYS A 178 19.97 17.12 15.35
C LYS A 178 20.16 16.85 13.86
N ASN A 179 19.65 15.71 13.37
CA ASN A 179 19.84 15.27 12.00
C ASN A 179 18.49 15.08 11.31
N PHE A 180 18.43 15.40 10.02
CA PHE A 180 17.27 15.09 9.17
C PHE A 180 17.07 13.58 8.92
N ALA A 181 17.90 12.73 9.54
CA ALA A 181 17.86 11.29 9.40
C ALA A 181 16.81 10.66 10.35
N ASN A 182 15.53 10.98 10.10
CA ASN A 182 14.42 10.31 10.77
C ASN A 182 13.82 9.31 9.79
N PHE A 183 13.89 8.04 10.14
CA PHE A 183 13.40 6.97 9.26
C PHE A 183 12.77 5.84 10.08
N TYR A 184 12.01 5.01 9.41
CA TYR A 184 11.56 3.74 9.95
C TYR A 184 11.70 2.64 8.90
N LEU A 185 11.86 1.42 9.38
CA LEU A 185 11.87 0.23 8.54
C LEU A 185 11.16 -0.90 9.29
N GLY A 186 10.49 -1.77 8.56
CA GLY A 186 9.76 -2.87 9.19
C GLY A 186 8.90 -3.65 8.22
N VAL A 187 8.03 -4.45 8.81
CA VAL A 187 7.12 -5.32 8.09
C VAL A 187 5.69 -4.94 8.47
N GLN A 188 4.84 -4.81 7.46
CA GLN A 188 3.40 -4.62 7.59
C GLN A 188 2.66 -5.84 7.06
N VAL A 189 1.65 -6.28 7.79
CA VAL A 189 0.71 -7.31 7.38
C VAL A 189 -0.66 -6.66 7.29
N ASP A 190 -1.28 -6.78 6.11
CA ASP A 190 -2.63 -6.30 5.86
C ASP A 190 -3.52 -7.49 5.52
N ASN A 191 -4.67 -7.58 6.18
CA ASN A 191 -5.68 -8.59 5.93
C ASN A 191 -6.99 -7.88 5.60
N SER A 192 -7.60 -8.22 4.47
CA SER A 192 -8.82 -7.57 4.01
C SER A 192 -9.89 -8.58 3.56
N TRP A 193 -11.12 -8.17 3.73
CA TRP A 193 -12.30 -8.90 3.26
C TRP A 193 -12.97 -8.04 2.21
N THR A 194 -12.81 -8.46 0.95
CA THR A 194 -13.24 -7.69 -0.20
C THR A 194 -14.39 -8.34 -0.94
N LYS A 195 -15.18 -7.52 -1.61
CA LYS A 195 -16.22 -7.95 -2.54
C LYS A 195 -16.05 -7.24 -3.87
N MET A 196 -16.47 -7.92 -4.93
CA MET A 196 -16.54 -7.32 -6.25
C MET A 196 -17.54 -6.18 -6.27
N THR A 197 -17.18 -5.08 -6.94
CA THR A 197 -18.02 -3.89 -7.04
C THR A 197 -18.74 -3.76 -8.38
N ARG A 198 -18.38 -4.60 -9.35
CA ARG A 198 -19.03 -4.63 -10.68
C ARG A 198 -20.23 -5.58 -10.67
N ASP A 199 -21.36 -5.10 -11.16
CA ASP A 199 -22.59 -5.89 -11.22
C ASP A 199 -22.49 -7.06 -12.20
N TYR A 200 -21.60 -6.95 -13.21
CA TYR A 200 -21.42 -7.96 -14.24
C TYR A 200 -19.94 -8.06 -14.67
N GLN A 201 -19.48 -9.30 -14.84
CA GLN A 201 -18.18 -9.63 -15.41
C GLN A 201 -18.36 -10.37 -16.72
N PHE A 202 -17.71 -9.93 -17.77
CA PHE A 202 -17.93 -10.47 -19.11
C PHE A 202 -17.42 -11.90 -19.25
N ASP A 203 -16.31 -12.23 -18.63
CA ASP A 203 -15.74 -13.58 -18.64
C ASP A 203 -16.58 -14.58 -17.83
N LEU A 204 -17.11 -14.17 -16.68
CA LEU A 204 -17.99 -14.99 -15.85
C LEU A 204 -19.44 -15.01 -16.34
N ARG A 205 -19.82 -14.07 -17.20
CA ARG A 205 -21.21 -13.84 -17.67
C ARG A 205 -22.22 -13.70 -16.53
N ARG A 206 -21.77 -13.18 -15.39
CA ARG A 206 -22.59 -12.93 -14.20
C ARG A 206 -21.89 -11.96 -13.26
N GLY A 207 -22.62 -11.43 -12.29
CA GLY A 207 -22.03 -10.78 -11.13
C GLY A 207 -21.41 -11.79 -10.17
N ASP A 208 -20.51 -11.32 -9.30
CA ASP A 208 -19.91 -12.11 -8.25
C ASP A 208 -20.09 -11.41 -6.89
N ASN A 209 -20.87 -12.02 -6.01
CA ASN A 209 -21.20 -11.49 -4.69
C ASN A 209 -20.40 -12.17 -3.55
N ASN A 210 -19.42 -12.99 -3.90
CA ASN A 210 -18.62 -13.70 -2.92
C ASN A 210 -17.76 -12.73 -2.08
N LEU A 211 -17.50 -13.09 -0.84
CA LEU A 211 -16.54 -12.44 0.01
C LEU A 211 -15.19 -13.13 -0.18
N TYR A 212 -14.17 -12.35 -0.47
CA TYR A 212 -12.81 -12.83 -0.69
C TYR A 212 -11.90 -12.37 0.44
N TYR A 213 -10.93 -13.20 0.77
CA TYR A 213 -9.89 -12.90 1.73
C TYR A 213 -8.60 -12.55 0.99
N ASP A 214 -8.19 -11.30 1.10
CA ASP A 214 -7.00 -10.75 0.47
C ASP A 214 -5.97 -10.37 1.53
N GLY A 215 -4.73 -10.81 1.33
CA GLY A 215 -3.65 -10.55 2.25
C GLY A 215 -2.43 -9.94 1.57
N MET A 216 -1.70 -9.10 2.32
CA MET A 216 -0.46 -8.48 1.88
C MET A 216 0.57 -8.52 3.00
N LEU A 217 1.79 -8.91 2.66
CA LEU A 217 2.97 -8.80 3.53
C LEU A 217 3.95 -7.83 2.88
N THR A 218 4.17 -6.67 3.49
CA THR A 218 4.99 -5.59 2.93
C THR A 218 6.23 -5.35 3.79
N CYS A 219 7.42 -5.48 3.18
CA CYS A 219 8.66 -4.96 3.74
C CYS A 219 8.76 -3.47 3.38
N LYS A 220 8.80 -2.58 4.36
CA LYS A 220 8.62 -1.14 4.20
C LYS A 220 9.80 -0.36 4.79
N ILE A 221 10.27 0.63 4.06
CA ILE A 221 11.19 1.67 4.54
C ILE A 221 10.57 3.04 4.30
N GLY A 222 10.66 3.93 5.27
CA GLY A 222 10.08 5.26 5.17
C GLY A 222 10.92 6.34 5.81
N TRP A 223 10.79 7.54 5.27
CA TRP A 223 11.35 8.77 5.82
C TRP A 223 10.30 9.50 6.62
N MET A 224 10.69 10.00 7.80
CA MET A 224 9.80 10.75 8.69
C MET A 224 10.24 12.20 8.77
N PHE A 225 9.28 13.10 8.63
CA PHE A 225 9.44 14.55 8.73
C PHE A 225 8.64 15.05 9.94
N PRO A 226 9.26 15.13 11.15
CA PRO A 226 8.59 15.68 12.31
C PRO A 226 8.50 17.21 12.19
N PHE A 227 7.35 17.76 12.54
CA PHE A 227 7.14 19.21 12.59
C PHE A 227 7.42 19.71 14.02
N TYR A 228 8.68 19.95 14.33
CA TYR A 228 9.05 20.52 15.61
C TYR A 228 8.50 21.95 15.72
N GLY A 229 7.58 22.19 16.65
CA GLY A 229 7.17 23.55 16.98
C GLY A 229 8.40 24.36 17.40
N ARG A 230 8.57 25.58 16.87
CA ARG A 230 9.56 26.50 17.38
C ARG A 230 9.21 26.75 18.85
N SER A 231 9.99 26.21 19.75
CA SER A 231 10.03 26.71 21.12
C SER A 231 10.44 28.17 20.98
N ALA A 232 9.54 29.10 21.25
CA ALA A 232 9.94 30.49 21.40
C ALA A 232 10.87 30.48 22.62
N ASP A 233 12.19 30.57 22.38
CA ASP A 233 13.14 30.88 23.41
C ASP A 233 12.67 32.21 23.99
N LYS A 234 12.12 32.16 25.21
CA LYS A 234 11.89 33.35 26.01
C LYS A 234 13.23 33.95 26.31
N ILE A 235 13.63 34.90 25.47
CA ILE A 235 14.71 35.83 25.78
C ILE A 235 14.12 36.73 26.86
N TYR A 236 14.56 36.51 28.08
CA TYR A 236 14.52 37.46 29.18
C TYR A 236 15.92 37.67 29.69
#